data_7f591d394930143c380aecb489989c0e
#
_entry.id   7f591d394930143c380aecb489989c0e
#
_cell.length_a   1.000
_cell.length_b   1.000
_cell.length_c   1.000
_cell.angle_alpha   90.00
_cell.angle_beta   90.00
_cell.angle_gamma   90.00
#
_symmetry.space_group_name_H-M   'P 1'
#
loop_
_entity.id
_entity.type
_entity.pdbx_description
1 polymer ?
#
loop_
_entity_poly.entity_id
_entity_poly.type
_entity_poly.pdbx_seq_one_letter_code
_entity_poly.pdbx_strand_id
1 'polypeptide(L)'
;ERVIKGSSKAWGEIPMLPHPNLQRNQVASMVRWIYSLSEKNTPQVSRGVEGKIKPSSTNQSLELSANFTDFGAYEGKATPLSGSTSIRLHPHTIEAETFSSHKGPQILDGEGLKFVGAINHSHWIEYPGFRIKDCKNLTVRYASGGAGAKILITANGNKVASAEIKPTGDWNKWEELTIPLINLPE
;
A
#
# COMPACT_ATOMS: atom_id res chain seq x y z
N GLU A 1 32.94 -0.50 14.16
CA GLU A 1 34.37 -0.24 13.91
C GLU A 1 34.63 0.18 12.46
N ARG A 2 34.01 -0.48 11.46
CA ARG A 2 34.18 -0.17 10.02
C ARG A 2 33.69 1.24 9.62
N VAL A 3 32.65 1.76 10.26
CA VAL A 3 32.16 3.12 9.99
C VAL A 3 33.20 4.18 10.38
N ILE A 4 33.89 3.98 11.51
CA ILE A 4 34.89 4.93 12.04
C ILE A 4 36.20 4.84 11.26
N LYS A 5 36.66 3.62 10.98
CA LYS A 5 37.97 3.35 10.33
C LYS A 5 37.90 3.29 8.80
N GLY A 6 36.71 3.22 8.23
CA GLY A 6 36.51 2.89 6.84
C GLY A 6 36.69 1.39 6.56
N SER A 7 36.42 0.96 5.36
CA SER A 7 36.69 -0.41 4.91
C SER A 7 36.81 -0.45 3.40
N SER A 8 37.66 -1.34 2.90
CA SER A 8 37.78 -1.63 1.47
C SER A 8 37.27 -3.03 1.19
N LYS A 9 36.65 -3.24 0.04
CA LYS A 9 36.15 -4.53 -0.47
C LYS A 9 35.11 -5.27 0.37
N ALA A 10 34.51 -4.63 1.39
CA ALA A 10 33.50 -5.25 2.22
C ALA A 10 32.10 -5.25 1.55
N TRP A 11 31.83 -4.28 0.65
CA TRP A 11 30.53 -4.03 0.00
C TRP A 11 30.68 -3.68 -1.49
N GLY A 12 31.66 -4.25 -2.18
CA GLY A 12 31.98 -3.98 -3.57
C GLY A 12 33.31 -3.27 -3.76
N GLU A 13 33.55 -2.72 -4.94
CA GLU A 13 34.81 -2.07 -5.31
C GLU A 13 35.00 -0.68 -4.72
N ILE A 14 33.91 -0.01 -4.33
CA ILE A 14 33.96 1.34 -3.76
C ILE A 14 34.33 1.26 -2.28
N PRO A 15 35.45 1.84 -1.85
CA PRO A 15 35.83 1.84 -0.45
C PRO A 15 34.90 2.75 0.38
N MET A 16 34.54 2.30 1.57
CA MET A 16 33.85 3.11 2.56
C MET A 16 34.85 4.09 3.19
N LEU A 17 34.63 5.39 3.04
CA LEU A 17 35.45 6.41 3.65
C LEU A 17 35.38 6.36 5.18
N PRO A 18 36.47 6.62 5.90
CA PRO A 18 36.45 6.68 7.36
C PRO A 18 35.71 7.93 7.86
N HIS A 19 35.01 7.77 8.98
CA HIS A 19 34.33 8.86 9.70
C HIS A 19 34.90 9.00 11.12
N PRO A 20 36.15 9.47 11.27
CA PRO A 20 36.83 9.49 12.57
C PRO A 20 36.20 10.42 13.60
N ASN A 21 35.41 11.40 13.16
CA ASN A 21 34.73 12.35 14.03
C ASN A 21 33.47 11.78 14.72
N LEU A 22 33.00 10.60 14.31
CA LEU A 22 31.87 9.95 14.93
C LEU A 22 32.30 9.15 16.17
N GLN A 23 31.66 9.43 17.30
CA GLN A 23 31.88 8.65 18.51
C GLN A 23 31.21 7.28 18.40
N ARG A 24 31.78 6.25 19.09
CA ARG A 24 31.26 4.88 19.04
C ARG A 24 29.81 4.75 19.47
N ASN A 25 29.38 5.53 20.46
CA ASN A 25 27.98 5.57 20.91
C ASN A 25 27.04 6.13 19.84
N GLN A 26 27.47 7.17 19.11
CA GLN A 26 26.67 7.74 17.98
C GLN A 26 26.52 6.72 16.85
N VAL A 27 27.61 6.05 16.47
CA VAL A 27 27.55 4.99 15.46
C VAL A 27 26.64 3.83 15.92
N ALA A 28 26.74 3.42 17.19
CA ALA A 28 25.89 2.38 17.75
C ALA A 28 24.40 2.77 17.73
N SER A 29 24.09 4.03 18.04
CA SER A 29 22.70 4.55 17.97
C SER A 29 22.17 4.59 16.53
N MET A 30 22.98 5.04 15.56
CA MET A 30 22.61 5.02 14.14
C MET A 30 22.33 3.60 13.65
N VAL A 31 23.21 2.65 13.97
CA VAL A 31 23.03 1.24 13.60
C VAL A 31 21.77 0.66 14.24
N ARG A 32 21.52 0.90 15.53
CA ARG A 32 20.28 0.46 16.20
C ARG A 32 19.06 1.05 15.55
N TRP A 33 19.10 2.32 15.18
CA TRP A 33 17.98 2.98 14.49
C TRP A 33 17.72 2.33 13.12
N ILE A 34 18.77 2.07 12.33
CA ILE A 34 18.64 1.38 11.04
C ILE A 34 18.03 -0.02 11.24
N TYR A 35 18.51 -0.80 12.21
CA TYR A 35 17.92 -2.10 12.51
C TYR A 35 16.47 -2.00 12.98
N SER A 36 16.10 -0.99 13.78
CA SER A 36 14.72 -0.79 14.21
C SER A 36 13.77 -0.47 13.04
N LEU A 37 14.27 0.14 11.97
CA LEU A 37 13.50 0.33 10.74
C LEU A 37 13.26 -0.99 10.01
N SER A 38 14.25 -1.91 10.01
CA SER A 38 14.10 -3.22 9.38
C SER A 38 13.23 -4.16 10.22
N GLU A 39 13.33 -4.11 11.55
CA GLU A 39 12.51 -4.94 12.45
C GLU A 39 11.02 -4.65 12.33
N LYS A 40 10.64 -3.38 12.10
CA LYS A 40 9.23 -2.99 11.88
C LYS A 40 8.61 -3.61 10.62
N ASN A 41 9.44 -4.00 9.68
CA ASN A 41 9.03 -4.57 8.38
C ASN A 41 9.54 -6.01 8.20
N THR A 42 9.96 -6.69 9.26
CA THR A 42 10.40 -8.08 9.14
C THR A 42 9.19 -8.93 8.71
N PRO A 43 9.24 -9.59 7.54
CA PRO A 43 8.14 -10.43 7.10
C PRO A 43 7.89 -11.55 8.11
N GLN A 44 6.62 -11.80 8.42
CA GLN A 44 6.28 -13.00 9.17
C GLN A 44 6.45 -14.20 8.24
N VAL A 45 7.34 -15.11 8.60
CA VAL A 45 7.60 -16.33 7.81
C VAL A 45 6.95 -17.51 8.50
N SER A 46 6.02 -18.16 7.80
CA SER A 46 5.48 -19.47 8.18
C SER A 46 6.15 -20.56 7.33
N ARG A 47 6.61 -21.61 7.95
CA ARG A 47 7.13 -22.80 7.25
C ARG A 47 6.06 -23.86 7.19
N GLY A 48 5.79 -24.37 5.99
CA GLY A 48 4.77 -25.39 5.74
C GLY A 48 3.76 -24.93 4.70
N VAL A 49 2.80 -25.78 4.41
CA VAL A 49 1.74 -25.55 3.39
C VAL A 49 0.56 -24.74 3.94
N GLU A 50 0.47 -24.58 5.25
CA GLU A 50 -0.56 -23.81 5.93
C GLU A 50 0.03 -22.92 7.00
N GLY A 51 -0.56 -21.75 7.20
CA GLY A 51 -0.14 -20.80 8.21
C GLY A 51 -1.20 -19.76 8.51
N LYS A 52 -1.07 -19.11 9.68
CA LYS A 52 -1.87 -17.94 10.07
C LYS A 52 -0.96 -16.75 10.24
N ILE A 53 -1.30 -15.67 9.58
CA ILE A 53 -0.58 -14.39 9.68
C ILE A 53 -1.53 -13.38 10.32
N LYS A 54 -1.06 -12.70 11.35
CA LYS A 54 -1.78 -11.60 11.96
C LYS A 54 -1.26 -10.29 11.35
N PRO A 55 -2.10 -9.51 10.67
CA PRO A 55 -1.68 -8.21 10.14
C PRO A 55 -1.21 -7.28 11.26
N SER A 56 -0.15 -6.53 11.02
CA SER A 56 0.34 -5.50 11.96
C SER A 56 -0.59 -4.27 12.02
N SER A 57 -1.38 -4.06 10.98
CA SER A 57 -2.38 -2.99 10.87
C SER A 57 -3.56 -3.46 10.01
N THR A 58 -4.77 -3.04 10.37
CA THR A 58 -5.99 -3.32 9.60
C THR A 58 -6.20 -2.36 8.43
N ASN A 59 -5.49 -1.23 8.40
CA ASN A 59 -5.65 -0.17 7.40
C ASN A 59 -4.54 -0.14 6.36
N GLN A 60 -3.69 -1.17 6.29
CA GLN A 60 -2.60 -1.26 5.32
C GLN A 60 -2.79 -2.47 4.41
N SER A 61 -2.34 -2.34 3.16
CA SER A 61 -2.26 -3.48 2.26
C SER A 61 -1.23 -4.49 2.78
N LEU A 62 -1.57 -5.76 2.71
CA LEU A 62 -0.70 -6.88 3.08
C LEU A 62 -0.29 -7.61 1.81
N GLU A 63 1.00 -7.79 1.61
CA GLU A 63 1.52 -8.65 0.55
C GLU A 63 1.92 -10.01 1.15
N LEU A 64 1.31 -11.06 0.64
CA LEU A 64 1.65 -12.44 0.97
C LEU A 64 2.46 -13.01 -0.18
N SER A 65 3.67 -13.47 0.13
CA SER A 65 4.56 -14.13 -0.83
C SER A 65 4.81 -15.57 -0.42
N ALA A 66 4.67 -16.50 -1.35
CA ALA A 66 5.04 -17.88 -1.17
C ALA A 66 6.27 -18.18 -2.04
N ASN A 67 7.28 -18.77 -1.42
CA ASN A 67 8.50 -19.20 -2.10
C ASN A 67 8.70 -20.69 -1.84
N PHE A 68 9.03 -21.42 -2.87
CA PHE A 68 9.38 -22.83 -2.82
C PHE A 68 10.67 -23.08 -3.60
N THR A 69 11.52 -23.87 -3.02
CA THR A 69 12.73 -24.37 -3.69
C THR A 69 12.71 -25.89 -3.58
N ASP A 70 12.79 -26.60 -4.68
CA ASP A 70 12.89 -28.05 -4.69
C ASP A 70 14.29 -28.53 -4.23
N PHE A 71 14.44 -29.81 -4.09
CA PHE A 71 15.73 -30.40 -3.68
C PHE A 71 16.65 -30.71 -4.88
N GLY A 72 16.29 -30.28 -6.09
CA GLY A 72 16.94 -30.71 -7.32
C GLY A 72 16.58 -32.14 -7.72
N ALA A 73 17.15 -32.60 -8.80
CA ALA A 73 16.94 -33.95 -9.31
C ALA A 73 18.27 -34.71 -9.43
N TYR A 74 18.18 -36.03 -9.68
CA TYR A 74 19.35 -36.90 -9.89
C TYR A 74 20.37 -36.86 -8.73
N GLU A 75 19.88 -36.99 -7.49
CA GLU A 75 20.75 -37.03 -6.30
C GLU A 75 21.68 -35.81 -6.17
N GLY A 76 21.17 -34.63 -6.47
CA GLY A 76 21.91 -33.36 -6.39
C GLY A 76 22.76 -33.02 -7.63
N LYS A 77 22.62 -33.78 -8.72
CA LYS A 77 23.30 -33.43 -9.99
C LYS A 77 22.55 -32.33 -10.78
N ALA A 78 21.27 -32.14 -10.54
CA ALA A 78 20.52 -31.01 -11.08
C ALA A 78 20.37 -29.92 -10.02
N THR A 79 20.56 -28.69 -10.42
CA THR A 79 20.41 -27.51 -9.55
C THR A 79 18.96 -27.39 -9.07
N PRO A 80 18.72 -27.13 -7.76
CA PRO A 80 17.39 -26.83 -7.25
C PRO A 80 16.72 -25.69 -8.01
N LEU A 81 15.44 -25.85 -8.30
CA LEU A 81 14.62 -24.82 -8.93
C LEU A 81 13.81 -24.10 -7.86
N SER A 82 13.74 -22.79 -7.98
CA SER A 82 12.95 -21.95 -7.08
C SER A 82 11.80 -21.30 -7.84
N GLY A 83 10.62 -21.30 -7.23
CA GLY A 83 9.44 -20.58 -7.68
C GLY A 83 8.94 -19.65 -6.60
N SER A 84 8.35 -18.53 -7.00
CA SER A 84 7.70 -17.59 -6.10
C SER A 84 6.38 -17.10 -6.68
N THR A 85 5.45 -16.81 -5.81
CA THR A 85 4.19 -16.15 -6.14
C THR A 85 3.82 -15.19 -5.03
N SER A 86 3.08 -14.14 -5.34
CA SER A 86 2.58 -13.20 -4.33
C SER A 86 1.13 -12.81 -4.61
N ILE A 87 0.43 -12.44 -3.55
CA ILE A 87 -0.90 -11.84 -3.60
C ILE A 87 -0.95 -10.64 -2.66
N ARG A 88 -1.54 -9.55 -3.13
CA ARG A 88 -1.78 -8.36 -2.33
C ARG A 88 -3.22 -8.35 -1.82
N LEU A 89 -3.37 -8.26 -0.52
CA LEU A 89 -4.64 -8.07 0.17
C LEU A 89 -4.79 -6.60 0.54
N HIS A 90 -5.93 -6.03 0.20
CA HIS A 90 -6.25 -4.63 0.52
C HIS A 90 -7.16 -4.57 1.75
N PRO A 91 -7.09 -3.50 2.56
CA PRO A 91 -8.02 -3.28 3.65
C PRO A 91 -9.44 -3.03 3.13
N HIS A 92 -10.45 -3.24 3.97
CA HIS A 92 -11.83 -2.92 3.63
C HIS A 92 -12.08 -1.43 3.45
N THR A 93 -11.34 -0.61 4.17
CA THR A 93 -11.40 0.86 4.06
C THR A 93 -10.14 1.36 3.40
N ILE A 94 -10.29 2.23 2.42
CA ILE A 94 -9.22 2.85 1.66
C ILE A 94 -9.36 4.34 1.84
N GLU A 95 -8.29 5.00 2.23
CA GLU A 95 -8.26 6.46 2.28
C GLU A 95 -8.26 7.02 0.84
N ALA A 96 -9.18 7.95 0.59
CA ALA A 96 -9.40 8.45 -0.77
C ALA A 96 -8.17 9.08 -1.40
N GLU A 97 -7.29 9.67 -0.61
CA GLU A 97 -6.04 10.29 -1.06
C GLU A 97 -4.95 9.30 -1.46
N THR A 98 -5.17 7.99 -1.27
CA THR A 98 -4.19 6.94 -1.67
C THR A 98 -4.32 6.50 -3.13
N PHE A 99 -5.02 7.25 -3.95
CA PHE A 99 -5.12 6.98 -5.38
C PHE A 99 -3.74 6.94 -6.06
N SER A 100 -3.60 6.13 -7.10
CA SER A 100 -2.35 6.01 -7.87
C SER A 100 -2.27 6.94 -9.06
N SER A 101 -3.42 7.26 -9.66
CA SER A 101 -3.52 8.22 -10.75
C SER A 101 -4.81 9.03 -10.65
N HIS A 102 -4.81 10.23 -11.23
CA HIS A 102 -5.93 11.16 -11.17
C HIS A 102 -5.88 12.19 -12.30
N LYS A 103 -6.98 12.85 -12.52
CA LYS A 103 -7.09 14.04 -13.35
C LYS A 103 -7.94 15.07 -12.62
N GLY A 104 -7.31 16.14 -12.17
CA GLY A 104 -7.94 17.33 -11.65
C GLY A 104 -8.10 17.42 -10.13
N PRO A 105 -8.55 16.40 -9.39
CA PRO A 105 -8.67 16.49 -7.94
C PRO A 105 -7.34 16.76 -7.26
N GLN A 106 -7.39 17.34 -6.07
CA GLN A 106 -6.22 17.63 -5.23
C GLN A 106 -6.36 16.96 -3.87
N ILE A 107 -5.23 16.60 -3.27
CA ILE A 107 -5.20 16.19 -1.87
C ILE A 107 -5.14 17.47 -1.03
N LEU A 108 -6.15 17.63 -0.19
CA LEU A 108 -6.26 18.77 0.74
C LEU A 108 -6.08 18.27 2.17
N ASP A 109 -5.65 19.19 3.03
CA ASP A 109 -5.44 18.96 4.46
C ASP A 109 -6.40 19.86 5.24
N GLY A 110 -7.16 19.31 6.15
CA GLY A 110 -8.08 20.05 6.99
C GLY A 110 -8.38 19.33 8.29
N GLU A 111 -8.26 20.02 9.42
CA GLU A 111 -8.54 19.50 10.78
C GLU A 111 -7.81 18.19 11.12
N GLY A 112 -6.59 18.00 10.56
CA GLY A 112 -5.79 16.80 10.77
C GLY A 112 -6.22 15.58 9.95
N LEU A 113 -7.11 15.77 8.97
CA LEU A 113 -7.53 14.76 7.99
C LEU A 113 -7.07 15.17 6.59
N LYS A 114 -6.56 14.21 5.84
CA LYS A 114 -6.35 14.37 4.40
C LYS A 114 -7.60 13.91 3.67
N PHE A 115 -7.92 14.58 2.60
CA PHE A 115 -9.05 14.22 1.76
C PHE A 115 -8.86 14.66 0.32
N VAL A 116 -9.62 14.07 -0.57
CA VAL A 116 -9.65 14.45 -1.98
C VAL A 116 -10.66 15.58 -2.18
N GLY A 117 -10.16 16.74 -2.60
CA GLY A 117 -10.97 17.93 -2.81
C GLY A 117 -10.75 18.55 -4.18
N ALA A 118 -11.29 19.76 -4.38
CA ALA A 118 -11.29 20.50 -5.65
C ALA A 118 -11.86 19.65 -6.82
N ILE A 119 -12.89 18.85 -6.54
CA ILE A 119 -13.50 17.95 -7.52
C ILE A 119 -14.44 18.75 -8.42
N ASN A 120 -14.21 18.69 -9.73
CA ASN A 120 -15.02 19.33 -10.75
C ASN A 120 -15.51 18.30 -11.79
N HIS A 121 -16.30 18.77 -12.75
CA HIS A 121 -16.78 17.93 -13.84
C HIS A 121 -15.62 17.25 -14.61
N SER A 122 -15.79 15.98 -14.94
CA SER A 122 -14.79 15.13 -15.63
C SER A 122 -13.49 14.87 -14.86
N HIS A 123 -13.42 15.20 -13.57
CA HIS A 123 -12.34 14.77 -12.72
C HIS A 123 -12.49 13.29 -12.34
N TRP A 124 -11.38 12.60 -12.16
CA TRP A 124 -11.38 11.19 -11.76
C TRP A 124 -10.15 10.85 -10.91
N ILE A 125 -10.26 9.78 -10.15
CA ILE A 125 -9.20 9.14 -9.37
C ILE A 125 -9.23 7.64 -9.63
N GLU A 126 -8.09 6.96 -9.54
CA GLU A 126 -7.94 5.55 -9.85
C GLU A 126 -7.15 4.81 -8.78
N TYR A 127 -7.61 3.62 -8.47
CA TYR A 127 -6.99 2.69 -7.52
C TYR A 127 -6.76 1.35 -8.22
N PRO A 128 -5.51 1.02 -8.61
CA PRO A 128 -5.21 -0.25 -9.27
C PRO A 128 -5.11 -1.40 -8.27
N GLY A 129 -5.25 -2.62 -8.80
CA GLY A 129 -4.95 -3.84 -8.06
C GLY A 129 -6.02 -4.29 -7.07
N PHE A 130 -7.22 -3.68 -7.08
CA PHE A 130 -8.32 -4.12 -6.24
C PHE A 130 -9.11 -5.25 -6.90
N ARG A 131 -9.30 -6.33 -6.16
CA ARG A 131 -10.22 -7.41 -6.54
C ARG A 131 -11.59 -7.11 -5.97
N ILE A 132 -12.54 -6.72 -6.81
CA ILE A 132 -13.87 -6.29 -6.42
C ILE A 132 -14.97 -7.31 -6.75
N LYS A 133 -14.62 -8.47 -7.28
CA LYS A 133 -15.55 -9.51 -7.75
C LYS A 133 -16.64 -9.84 -6.75
N ASP A 134 -16.28 -9.94 -5.46
CA ASP A 134 -17.21 -10.34 -4.39
C ASP A 134 -17.81 -9.14 -3.62
N CYS A 135 -17.52 -7.92 -4.05
CA CYS A 135 -18.02 -6.72 -3.42
C CYS A 135 -19.48 -6.49 -3.83
N LYS A 136 -20.36 -6.27 -2.87
CA LYS A 136 -21.76 -5.95 -3.14
C LYS A 136 -22.02 -4.46 -3.19
N ASN A 137 -21.31 -3.72 -2.36
CA ASN A 137 -21.51 -2.28 -2.19
C ASN A 137 -20.17 -1.56 -2.09
N LEU A 138 -20.15 -0.30 -2.47
CA LEU A 138 -19.12 0.66 -2.18
C LEU A 138 -19.70 1.74 -1.27
N THR A 139 -19.12 1.98 -0.11
CA THR A 139 -19.48 3.11 0.75
C THR A 139 -18.46 4.23 0.56
N VAL A 140 -18.94 5.42 0.25
CA VAL A 140 -18.13 6.63 0.05
C VAL A 140 -18.48 7.61 1.15
N ARG A 141 -17.48 8.07 1.89
CA ARG A 141 -17.60 9.18 2.83
C ARG A 141 -17.30 10.48 2.09
N TYR A 142 -18.22 11.42 2.14
CA TYR A 142 -18.12 12.66 1.37
C TYR A 142 -18.69 13.87 2.14
N ALA A 143 -18.27 15.07 1.74
CA ALA A 143 -18.87 16.33 2.13
C ALA A 143 -19.09 17.20 0.88
N SER A 144 -20.15 17.98 0.86
CA SER A 144 -20.47 18.89 -0.22
C SER A 144 -21.22 20.11 0.31
N GLY A 145 -20.55 21.24 0.39
CA GLY A 145 -21.16 22.53 0.76
C GLY A 145 -21.89 23.23 -0.38
N GLY A 146 -21.72 22.74 -1.61
CA GLY A 146 -22.25 23.35 -2.83
C GLY A 146 -23.44 22.60 -3.43
N ALA A 147 -23.46 22.53 -4.75
CA ALA A 147 -24.45 21.77 -5.51
C ALA A 147 -24.17 20.26 -5.42
N GLY A 148 -25.20 19.46 -5.67
CA GLY A 148 -25.03 18.03 -5.82
C GLY A 148 -24.18 17.66 -7.04
N ALA A 149 -23.76 16.42 -7.06
CA ALA A 149 -22.93 15.86 -8.13
C ALA A 149 -23.39 14.44 -8.49
N LYS A 150 -22.89 13.92 -9.59
CA LYS A 150 -23.06 12.51 -9.97
C LYS A 150 -21.69 11.86 -10.02
N ILE A 151 -21.53 10.75 -9.27
CA ILE A 151 -20.36 9.89 -9.35
C ILE A 151 -20.62 8.74 -10.32
N LEU A 152 -19.64 8.42 -11.11
CA LEU A 152 -19.58 7.23 -11.94
C LEU A 152 -18.46 6.34 -11.45
N ILE A 153 -18.74 5.06 -11.20
CA ILE A 153 -17.77 4.08 -10.77
C ILE A 153 -17.55 3.10 -11.92
N THR A 154 -16.29 2.92 -12.30
CA THR A 154 -15.89 2.01 -13.36
C THR A 154 -14.87 1.01 -12.83
N ALA A 155 -14.88 -0.20 -13.38
CA ALA A 155 -13.87 -1.23 -13.15
C ALA A 155 -13.42 -1.80 -14.49
N ASN A 156 -12.12 -1.78 -14.75
CA ASN A 156 -11.55 -2.21 -16.04
C ASN A 156 -12.24 -1.53 -17.26
N GLY A 157 -12.56 -0.23 -17.11
CA GLY A 157 -13.25 0.55 -18.15
C GLY A 157 -14.77 0.34 -18.23
N ASN A 158 -15.35 -0.64 -17.53
CA ASN A 158 -16.77 -0.92 -17.52
C ASN A 158 -17.47 -0.19 -16.38
N LYS A 159 -18.63 0.38 -16.64
CA LYS A 159 -19.46 0.99 -15.60
C LYS A 159 -20.02 -0.08 -14.68
N VAL A 160 -19.72 0.03 -13.36
CA VAL A 160 -20.21 -0.88 -12.32
C VAL A 160 -21.21 -0.24 -11.38
N ALA A 161 -21.23 1.10 -11.29
CA ALA A 161 -22.25 1.83 -10.56
C ALA A 161 -22.30 3.31 -10.95
N SER A 162 -23.37 3.99 -10.52
CA SER A 162 -23.42 5.44 -10.48
C SER A 162 -24.38 5.88 -9.37
N ALA A 163 -24.09 7.00 -8.74
CA ALA A 163 -24.91 7.55 -7.68
C ALA A 163 -24.94 9.09 -7.74
N GLU A 164 -25.97 9.67 -7.17
CA GLU A 164 -26.07 11.10 -6.97
C GLU A 164 -25.55 11.47 -5.59
N ILE A 165 -24.65 12.43 -5.55
CA ILE A 165 -24.15 13.07 -4.34
C ILE A 165 -25.07 14.25 -4.04
N LYS A 166 -25.74 14.22 -2.89
CA LYS A 166 -26.55 15.33 -2.41
C LYS A 166 -25.68 16.32 -1.64
N PRO A 167 -25.99 17.61 -1.65
CA PRO A 167 -25.29 18.57 -0.79
C PRO A 167 -25.48 18.17 0.69
N THR A 168 -24.40 18.21 1.46
CA THR A 168 -24.44 18.02 2.92
C THR A 168 -24.70 19.35 3.66
N GLY A 169 -24.63 20.47 2.93
CA GLY A 169 -24.84 21.81 3.43
C GLY A 169 -23.61 22.50 3.98
N ASP A 170 -22.52 21.77 4.18
CA ASP A 170 -21.24 22.31 4.64
C ASP A 170 -20.10 21.43 4.12
N TRP A 171 -18.91 22.04 3.92
CA TRP A 171 -17.70 21.32 3.48
C TRP A 171 -17.08 20.44 4.57
N ASN A 172 -17.40 20.69 5.83
CA ASN A 172 -16.93 19.92 6.99
C ASN A 172 -18.00 18.93 7.51
N LYS A 173 -19.18 18.92 6.93
CA LYS A 173 -20.23 17.98 7.29
C LYS A 173 -20.15 16.73 6.42
N TRP A 174 -19.57 15.69 6.99
CA TRP A 174 -19.35 14.42 6.31
C TRP A 174 -20.55 13.49 6.43
N GLU A 175 -20.94 12.89 5.32
CA GLU A 175 -21.99 11.88 5.21
C GLU A 175 -21.45 10.65 4.49
N GLU A 176 -22.13 9.53 4.65
CA GLU A 176 -21.80 8.28 3.97
C GLU A 176 -22.87 7.94 2.95
N LEU A 177 -22.44 7.53 1.76
CA LEU A 177 -23.29 7.05 0.68
C LEU A 177 -22.90 5.62 0.33
N THR A 178 -23.82 4.68 0.52
CA THR A 178 -23.65 3.30 0.09
C THR A 178 -24.25 3.10 -1.30
N ILE A 179 -23.42 2.61 -2.20
CA ILE A 179 -23.71 2.48 -3.62
C ILE A 179 -23.64 0.99 -3.99
N PRO A 180 -24.73 0.36 -4.43
CA PRO A 180 -24.69 -1.02 -4.87
C PRO A 180 -23.88 -1.15 -6.17
N LEU A 181 -23.02 -2.16 -6.22
CA LEU A 181 -22.20 -2.48 -7.38
C LEU A 181 -22.88 -3.57 -8.23
N ILE A 182 -22.83 -3.38 -9.52
CA ILE A 182 -23.42 -4.31 -10.50
C ILE A 182 -22.42 -4.59 -11.62
N ASN A 183 -22.57 -5.72 -12.30
CA ASN A 183 -21.73 -6.10 -13.47
C ASN A 183 -20.22 -6.03 -13.16
N LEU A 184 -19.83 -6.56 -11.99
CA LEU A 184 -18.42 -6.60 -11.61
C LEU A 184 -17.63 -7.51 -12.55
N PRO A 185 -16.42 -7.09 -12.97
CA PRO A 185 -15.54 -7.95 -13.76
C PRO A 185 -15.08 -9.17 -12.96
N GLU A 186 -14.80 -10.26 -13.67
CA GLU A 186 -14.23 -11.48 -13.09
C GLU A 186 -12.82 -11.32 -12.58
#